data_271d3e8f550a0484e55396281ef50c80
#
_entry.id   271d3e8f550a0484e55396281ef50c80
#
_cell.length_a   1.000
_cell.length_b   1.000
_cell.length_c   1.000
_cell.angle_alpha   90.00
_cell.angle_beta   90.00
_cell.angle_gamma   90.00
#
_symmetry.space_group_name_H-M   'P 1'
#
loop_
_entity.id
_entity.type
_entity.pdbx_description
1 polymer ?
#
loop_
_entity_poly.entity_id
_entity_poly.type
_entity_poly.pdbx_seq_one_letter_code
_entity_poly.pdbx_strand_id
1 'polypeptide(L)'
;AQELMANTDFRTSVKKAHEQGRPIYAECGGLMYLGELLEVEGQVYEMVGIFKGKSLMTPGLKSFGYCQAETQVDSLFGPKGTAVRGHEFHHSVFETEEDTVLKLEKVRDGQVVAAWTGGYQKGRTFASYLHVHFYQDEQLLANWLDYIKEAN
;
A
#
# COMPACT_ATOMS: atom_id res chain seq x y z
N ALA A 1 -7.52 9.26 13.79
CA ALA A 1 -6.49 10.09 13.13
C ALA A 1 -5.70 10.92 14.15
N GLN A 2 -6.38 11.65 15.02
CA GLN A 2 -5.73 12.54 16.01
C GLN A 2 -4.69 11.82 16.90
N GLU A 3 -5.00 10.66 17.42
CA GLU A 3 -4.06 9.88 18.25
C GLU A 3 -2.84 9.40 17.45
N LEU A 4 -3.03 9.03 16.18
CA LEU A 4 -1.92 8.65 15.29
C LEU A 4 -1.01 9.84 15.02
N MET A 5 -1.58 11.01 14.75
CA MET A 5 -0.82 12.25 14.58
C MET A 5 -0.05 12.62 15.86
N ALA A 6 -0.69 12.52 17.01
CA ALA A 6 -0.11 12.89 18.30
C ALA A 6 1.06 11.97 18.74
N ASN A 7 1.09 10.72 18.24
CA ASN A 7 2.17 9.79 18.55
C ASN A 7 3.42 10.06 17.69
N THR A 8 4.07 11.18 17.97
CA THR A 8 5.27 11.64 17.22
C THR A 8 6.44 10.68 17.32
N ASP A 9 6.63 10.02 18.45
CA ASP A 9 7.71 9.06 18.66
C ASP A 9 7.55 7.85 17.75
N PHE A 10 6.34 7.32 17.64
CA PHE A 10 6.07 6.20 16.76
C PHE A 10 6.20 6.59 15.29
N ARG A 11 5.65 7.74 14.87
CA ARG A 11 5.81 8.26 13.50
C ARG A 11 7.31 8.41 13.14
N THR A 12 8.08 9.00 14.05
CA THR A 12 9.52 9.18 13.88
C THR A 12 10.24 7.83 13.77
N SER A 13 9.89 6.85 14.59
CA SER A 13 10.51 5.52 14.55
C SER A 13 10.24 4.78 13.24
N VAL A 14 8.99 4.87 12.71
CA VAL A 14 8.64 4.30 11.40
C VAL A 14 9.39 4.97 10.27
N LYS A 15 9.47 6.31 10.28
CA LYS A 15 10.24 7.07 9.29
C LYS A 15 11.72 6.71 9.31
N LYS A 16 12.31 6.61 10.50
CA LYS A 16 13.70 6.18 10.68
C LYS A 16 13.94 4.75 10.18
N ALA A 17 13.01 3.83 10.41
CA ALA A 17 13.08 2.47 9.88
C ALA A 17 13.12 2.47 8.34
N HIS A 18 12.26 3.28 7.70
CA HIS A 18 12.30 3.49 6.26
C HIS A 18 13.64 4.03 5.78
N GLU A 19 14.15 5.11 6.40
CA GLU A 19 15.44 5.74 6.07
C GLU A 19 16.64 4.79 6.24
N GLN A 20 16.52 3.84 7.18
CA GLN A 20 17.51 2.77 7.40
C GLN A 20 17.38 1.59 6.40
N GLY A 21 16.46 1.66 5.45
CA GLY A 21 16.23 0.60 4.47
C GLY A 21 15.57 -0.67 5.04
N ARG A 22 14.92 -0.58 6.21
CA ARG A 22 14.19 -1.71 6.76
C ARG A 22 12.93 -1.98 5.93
N PRO A 23 12.61 -3.25 5.65
CA PRO A 23 11.38 -3.59 4.95
C PRO A 23 10.14 -3.13 5.73
N ILE A 24 9.27 -2.39 5.06
CA ILE A 24 7.98 -1.98 5.60
C ILE A 24 6.91 -2.37 4.58
N TYR A 25 5.89 -3.06 5.06
CA TYR A 25 4.71 -3.41 4.29
C TYR A 25 3.45 -2.87 4.96
N ALA A 26 2.59 -2.22 4.18
CA ALA A 26 1.39 -1.60 4.71
C ALA A 26 0.19 -1.76 3.76
N GLU A 27 -0.97 -2.08 4.32
CA GLU A 27 -2.23 -2.22 3.60
C GLU A 27 -3.25 -1.19 4.09
N CYS A 28 -4.05 -0.67 3.16
CA CYS A 28 -5.24 0.17 3.40
C CYS A 28 -4.97 1.34 4.39
N GLY A 29 -5.43 1.25 5.63
CA GLY A 29 -5.13 2.23 6.67
C GLY A 29 -3.64 2.45 6.90
N GLY A 30 -2.82 1.42 6.66
CA GLY A 30 -1.37 1.51 6.69
C GLY A 30 -0.81 2.42 5.60
N LEU A 31 -1.34 2.37 4.36
CA LEU A 31 -0.99 3.33 3.31
C LEU A 31 -1.33 4.75 3.74
N MET A 32 -2.54 4.98 4.29
CA MET A 32 -2.94 6.30 4.78
C MET A 32 -1.99 6.81 5.88
N TYR A 33 -1.53 5.92 6.75
CA TYR A 33 -0.59 6.26 7.83
C TYR A 33 0.83 6.54 7.33
N LEU A 34 1.30 5.83 6.30
CA LEU A 34 2.61 6.08 5.69
C LEU A 34 2.62 7.29 4.74
N GLY A 35 1.46 7.80 4.35
CA GLY A 35 1.29 9.05 3.62
C GLY A 35 1.73 10.27 4.42
N GLU A 36 1.66 11.44 3.80
CA GLU A 36 2.01 12.71 4.42
C GLU A 36 0.85 13.26 5.27
N LEU A 37 -0.35 13.25 4.72
CA LEU A 37 -1.54 13.83 5.34
C LEU A 37 -2.74 12.88 5.25
N LEU A 38 -3.58 12.93 6.28
CA LEU A 38 -4.89 12.27 6.30
C LEU A 38 -5.99 13.30 6.61
N GLU A 39 -6.95 13.43 5.71
CA GLU A 39 -8.11 14.30 5.91
C GLU A 39 -9.34 13.47 6.28
N VAL A 40 -9.93 13.81 7.41
CA VAL A 40 -11.15 13.20 7.94
C VAL A 40 -12.13 14.31 8.33
N GLU A 41 -13.31 14.33 7.72
CA GLU A 41 -14.36 15.32 8.03
C GLU A 41 -13.87 16.78 7.95
N GLY A 42 -13.02 17.08 6.97
CA GLY A 42 -12.45 18.41 6.75
C GLY A 42 -11.30 18.79 7.69
N GLN A 43 -10.91 17.90 8.59
CA GLN A 43 -9.73 18.10 9.44
C GLN A 43 -8.53 17.33 8.87
N VAL A 44 -7.37 17.97 8.83
CA VAL A 44 -6.14 17.42 8.28
C VAL A 44 -5.19 17.04 9.42
N TYR A 45 -4.67 15.82 9.33
CA TYR A 45 -3.77 15.24 10.31
C TYR A 45 -2.45 14.84 9.63
N GLU A 46 -1.33 15.24 10.23
CA GLU A 46 -0.01 14.79 9.79
C GLU A 46 0.21 13.32 10.10
N MET A 47 0.73 12.59 9.11
CA MET A 47 1.06 11.17 9.20
C MET A 47 2.59 10.97 9.12
N VAL A 48 3.08 9.79 8.75
CA VAL A 48 4.52 9.48 8.75
C VAL A 48 5.29 10.25 7.67
N GLY A 49 4.68 10.51 6.51
CA GLY A 49 5.28 11.28 5.42
C GLY A 49 6.39 10.54 4.66
N ILE A 50 6.26 9.23 4.47
CA ILE A 50 7.11 8.45 3.56
C ILE A 50 6.68 8.69 2.11
N PHE A 51 5.38 8.56 1.85
CA PHE A 51 4.79 8.86 0.54
C PHE A 51 4.20 10.27 0.57
N LYS A 52 4.55 11.10 -0.40
CA LYS A 52 3.98 12.44 -0.54
C LYS A 52 2.54 12.34 -1.02
N GLY A 53 1.67 13.13 -0.42
CA GLY A 53 0.28 13.16 -0.78
C GLY A 53 -0.67 13.12 0.42
N LYS A 54 -1.95 13.10 0.09
CA LYS A 54 -3.02 13.21 1.08
C LYS A 54 -4.05 12.11 0.89
N SER A 55 -4.34 11.39 1.95
CA SER A 55 -5.50 10.49 2.01
C SER A 55 -6.74 11.28 2.39
N LEU A 56 -7.80 11.15 1.58
CA LEU A 56 -9.10 11.75 1.81
C LEU A 56 -10.12 10.68 2.16
N MET A 57 -10.72 10.77 3.34
CA MET A 57 -11.86 9.92 3.68
C MET A 57 -13.08 10.35 2.88
N THR A 58 -13.81 9.38 2.33
CA THR A 58 -14.97 9.62 1.48
C THR A 58 -16.26 9.10 2.12
N PRO A 59 -17.42 9.74 1.89
CA PRO A 59 -18.71 9.30 2.43
C PRO A 59 -19.13 7.91 1.91
N GLY A 60 -18.65 7.52 0.74
CA GLY A 60 -19.01 6.27 0.06
C GLY A 60 -17.82 5.36 -0.17
N LEU A 61 -18.11 4.09 -0.36
CA LEU A 61 -17.15 3.06 -0.72
C LEU A 61 -16.53 3.39 -2.10
N LYS A 62 -15.21 3.43 -2.19
CA LYS A 62 -14.47 3.74 -3.44
C LYS A 62 -14.09 2.51 -4.21
N SER A 63 -13.66 1.46 -3.52
CA SER A 63 -13.36 0.18 -4.15
C SER A 63 -13.89 -0.96 -3.31
N PHE A 64 -14.40 -1.98 -3.99
CA PHE A 64 -14.92 -3.19 -3.34
C PHE A 64 -14.73 -4.41 -4.24
N GLY A 65 -14.08 -5.40 -3.70
CA GLY A 65 -14.05 -6.75 -4.23
C GLY A 65 -12.67 -7.28 -4.57
N TYR A 66 -12.68 -8.50 -5.07
CA TYR A 66 -11.47 -9.19 -5.47
C TYR A 66 -10.91 -8.61 -6.77
N CYS A 67 -9.59 -8.55 -6.85
CA CYS A 67 -8.85 -8.14 -8.04
C CYS A 67 -7.55 -8.93 -8.17
N GLN A 68 -6.99 -8.88 -9.36
CA GLN A 68 -5.65 -9.36 -9.67
C GLN A 68 -4.76 -8.15 -9.85
N ALA A 69 -3.56 -8.22 -9.29
CA ALA A 69 -2.54 -7.20 -9.45
C ALA A 69 -1.30 -7.80 -10.08
N GLU A 70 -0.60 -7.01 -10.89
CA GLU A 70 0.70 -7.33 -11.46
C GLU A 70 1.69 -6.27 -11.04
N THR A 71 2.83 -6.69 -10.49
CA THR A 71 3.90 -5.77 -10.09
C THR A 71 4.57 -5.15 -11.32
N GLN A 72 4.77 -3.83 -11.30
CA GLN A 72 5.43 -3.10 -12.39
C GLN A 72 6.92 -2.85 -12.09
N VAL A 73 7.37 -3.23 -10.91
CA VAL A 73 8.75 -3.16 -10.42
C VAL A 73 9.07 -4.40 -9.61
N ASP A 74 10.35 -4.65 -9.36
CA ASP A 74 10.76 -5.65 -8.36
C ASP A 74 10.31 -5.18 -6.97
N SER A 75 9.74 -6.09 -6.21
CA SER A 75 9.12 -5.76 -4.91
C SER A 75 9.23 -6.93 -3.93
N LEU A 76 8.69 -6.76 -2.74
CA LEU A 76 8.57 -7.84 -1.76
C LEU A 76 7.77 -9.06 -2.27
N PHE A 77 6.93 -8.86 -3.28
CA PHE A 77 6.17 -9.97 -3.88
C PHE A 77 7.01 -10.81 -4.85
N GLY A 78 8.12 -10.27 -5.35
CA GLY A 78 9.00 -10.90 -6.32
C GLY A 78 9.41 -9.93 -7.43
N PRO A 79 9.95 -10.44 -8.55
CA PRO A 79 10.36 -9.62 -9.68
C PRO A 79 9.16 -8.95 -10.36
N LYS A 80 9.43 -7.91 -11.13
CA LYS A 80 8.45 -7.27 -12.03
C LYS A 80 7.66 -8.31 -12.82
N GLY A 81 6.34 -8.15 -12.91
CA GLY A 81 5.44 -9.09 -13.55
C GLY A 81 4.87 -10.16 -12.62
N THR A 82 5.23 -10.14 -11.33
CA THR A 82 4.64 -11.07 -10.36
C THR A 82 3.15 -10.78 -10.20
N ALA A 83 2.33 -11.83 -10.39
CA ALA A 83 0.89 -11.77 -10.20
C ALA A 83 0.52 -11.98 -8.72
N VAL A 84 -0.35 -11.14 -8.21
CA VAL A 84 -0.84 -11.17 -6.83
C VAL A 84 -2.35 -11.03 -6.84
N ARG A 85 -3.05 -11.86 -6.07
CA ARG A 85 -4.50 -11.74 -5.86
C ARG A 85 -4.78 -11.12 -4.51
N GLY A 86 -5.77 -10.26 -4.47
CA GLY A 86 -6.22 -9.65 -3.23
C GLY A 86 -7.62 -9.06 -3.37
N HIS A 87 -7.99 -8.24 -2.41
CA HIS A 87 -9.23 -7.47 -2.49
C HIS A 87 -8.96 -6.04 -2.03
N GLU A 88 -9.75 -5.12 -2.55
CA GLU A 88 -9.81 -3.75 -2.04
C GLU A 88 -11.15 -3.52 -1.35
N PHE A 89 -11.11 -2.86 -0.21
CA PHE A 89 -12.28 -2.41 0.52
C PHE A 89 -11.92 -1.14 1.28
N HIS A 90 -12.17 0.03 0.68
CA HIS A 90 -11.80 1.29 1.31
C HIS A 90 -12.76 2.43 1.00
N HIS A 91 -12.90 3.34 1.95
CA HIS A 91 -13.67 4.56 1.91
C HIS A 91 -12.75 5.79 1.85
N SER A 92 -11.66 5.69 1.10
CA SER A 92 -10.69 6.77 0.96
C SER A 92 -10.07 6.77 -0.42
N VAL A 93 -9.48 7.89 -0.78
CA VAL A 93 -8.60 8.02 -1.95
C VAL A 93 -7.26 8.58 -1.49
N PHE A 94 -6.18 8.18 -2.13
CA PHE A 94 -4.86 8.75 -1.91
C PHE A 94 -4.50 9.65 -3.10
N GLU A 95 -4.54 10.95 -2.88
CA GLU A 95 -4.16 11.96 -3.87
C GLU A 95 -2.66 12.18 -3.80
N THR A 96 -1.95 11.79 -4.84
CA THR A 96 -0.49 11.83 -4.89
C THR A 96 0.02 11.93 -6.33
N GLU A 97 1.24 12.43 -6.48
CA GLU A 97 2.02 12.38 -7.73
C GLU A 97 3.08 11.26 -7.69
N GLU A 98 3.09 10.42 -6.65
CA GLU A 98 3.99 9.27 -6.58
C GLU A 98 3.63 8.24 -7.66
N ASP A 99 4.65 7.63 -8.26
CA ASP A 99 4.45 6.58 -9.25
C ASP A 99 3.79 5.34 -8.64
N THR A 100 2.83 4.78 -9.35
CA THR A 100 2.17 3.53 -8.96
C THR A 100 2.98 2.32 -9.43
N VAL A 101 3.01 1.27 -8.60
CA VAL A 101 3.82 0.06 -8.85
C VAL A 101 2.99 -1.21 -9.06
N LEU A 102 1.67 -1.09 -9.04
CA LEU A 102 0.73 -2.17 -9.36
C LEU A 102 -0.18 -1.77 -10.52
N LYS A 103 -0.36 -2.68 -11.46
CA LYS A 103 -1.50 -2.69 -12.39
C LYS A 103 -2.54 -3.66 -11.83
N LEU A 104 -3.76 -3.18 -11.61
CA LEU A 104 -4.83 -3.97 -11.01
C LEU A 104 -5.97 -4.15 -12.01
N GLU A 105 -6.57 -5.33 -11.99
CA GLU A 105 -7.69 -5.68 -12.85
C GLU A 105 -8.75 -6.46 -12.07
N LYS A 106 -10.01 -6.10 -12.32
CA LYS A 106 -11.15 -6.88 -11.87
C LYS A 106 -11.65 -7.73 -13.02
N VAL A 107 -11.66 -9.02 -12.80
CA VAL A 107 -12.11 -10.00 -13.80
C VAL A 107 -13.44 -10.59 -13.36
N ARG A 108 -14.39 -10.66 -14.29
CA ARG A 108 -15.68 -11.35 -14.13
C ARG A 108 -15.95 -12.17 -15.38
N ASP A 109 -16.29 -13.44 -15.19
CA ASP A 109 -16.57 -14.39 -16.29
C ASP A 109 -15.47 -14.42 -17.37
N GLY A 110 -14.21 -14.35 -16.93
CA GLY A 110 -13.03 -14.35 -17.81
C GLY A 110 -12.74 -13.03 -18.55
N GLN A 111 -13.53 -11.98 -18.30
CA GLN A 111 -13.33 -10.67 -18.92
C GLN A 111 -12.90 -9.62 -17.90
N VAL A 112 -11.98 -8.74 -18.30
CA VAL A 112 -11.59 -7.58 -17.52
C VAL A 112 -12.73 -6.56 -17.56
N VAL A 113 -13.36 -6.32 -16.40
CA VAL A 113 -14.50 -5.38 -16.26
C VAL A 113 -14.05 -4.02 -15.68
N ALA A 114 -12.89 -3.95 -15.08
CA ALA A 114 -12.26 -2.70 -14.62
C ALA A 114 -10.76 -2.88 -14.53
N ALA A 115 -10.01 -1.81 -14.78
CA ALA A 115 -8.56 -1.75 -14.62
C ALA A 115 -8.15 -0.40 -14.02
N TRP A 116 -7.17 -0.41 -13.12
CA TRP A 116 -6.61 0.80 -12.50
C TRP A 116 -5.16 0.55 -12.10
N THR A 117 -4.50 1.57 -11.62
CA THR A 117 -3.15 1.47 -11.06
C THR A 117 -3.17 1.86 -9.58
N GLY A 118 -2.23 1.34 -8.83
CA GLY A 118 -2.11 1.60 -7.40
C GLY A 118 -0.83 1.02 -6.82
N GLY A 119 -0.79 0.95 -5.49
CA GLY A 119 0.42 0.54 -4.78
C GLY A 119 1.58 1.51 -5.00
N TYR A 120 2.36 1.71 -3.98
CA TYR A 120 3.47 2.65 -3.97
C TYR A 120 4.67 1.99 -3.33
N GLN A 121 5.85 2.25 -3.87
CA GLN A 121 7.09 1.73 -3.33
C GLN A 121 8.17 2.81 -3.29
N LYS A 122 8.82 2.94 -2.15
CA LYS A 122 9.94 3.85 -1.96
C LYS A 122 11.03 3.12 -1.16
N GLY A 123 12.15 2.84 -1.80
CA GLY A 123 13.15 1.96 -1.21
C GLY A 123 12.55 0.59 -0.88
N ARG A 124 12.65 0.19 0.38
CA ARG A 124 12.10 -1.09 0.88
C ARG A 124 10.74 -0.95 1.59
N THR A 125 10.08 0.17 1.40
CA THR A 125 8.72 0.41 1.91
C THR A 125 7.72 0.25 0.78
N PHE A 126 6.76 -0.63 0.97
CA PHE A 126 5.64 -0.86 0.06
C PHE A 126 4.31 -0.61 0.77
N ALA A 127 3.39 0.10 0.11
CA ALA A 127 2.05 0.32 0.63
C ALA A 127 1.01 0.32 -0.48
N SER A 128 -0.19 -0.21 -0.21
CA SER A 128 -1.29 -0.21 -1.17
C SER A 128 -2.65 -0.26 -0.48
N TYR A 129 -3.72 -0.04 -1.24
CA TYR A 129 -5.08 -0.37 -0.80
C TYR A 129 -5.39 -1.87 -0.93
N LEU A 130 -4.57 -2.61 -1.68
CA LEU A 130 -4.77 -4.04 -1.88
C LEU A 130 -4.48 -4.81 -0.58
N HIS A 131 -5.44 -5.60 -0.15
CA HIS A 131 -5.28 -6.58 0.93
C HIS A 131 -4.85 -7.92 0.33
N VAL A 132 -3.67 -8.41 0.70
CA VAL A 132 -3.06 -9.61 0.13
C VAL A 132 -3.12 -10.76 1.12
N HIS A 133 -3.62 -11.89 0.68
CA HIS A 133 -3.51 -13.13 1.42
C HIS A 133 -2.23 -13.86 0.99
N PHE A 134 -1.15 -13.73 1.75
CA PHE A 134 0.16 -14.27 1.38
C PHE A 134 0.19 -15.80 1.21
N TYR A 135 -0.75 -16.51 1.82
CA TYR A 135 -0.86 -17.98 1.72
C TYR A 135 -1.54 -18.45 0.43
N GLN A 136 -1.81 -17.54 -0.50
CA GLN A 136 -2.35 -17.89 -1.83
C GLN A 136 -1.35 -18.61 -2.72
N ASP A 137 -0.05 -18.41 -2.45
CA ASP A 137 1.08 -18.96 -3.19
C ASP A 137 2.29 -19.04 -2.27
N GLU A 138 2.90 -20.23 -2.17
CA GLU A 138 4.09 -20.46 -1.33
C GLU A 138 5.29 -19.64 -1.80
N GLN A 139 5.41 -19.40 -3.12
CA GLN A 139 6.48 -18.57 -3.66
C GLN A 139 6.35 -17.11 -3.25
N LEU A 140 5.13 -16.60 -3.16
CA LEU A 140 4.86 -15.23 -2.70
C LEU A 140 5.35 -15.04 -1.26
N LEU A 141 5.06 -16.01 -0.41
CA LEU A 141 5.54 -15.99 0.98
C LEU A 141 7.07 -16.13 1.05
N ALA A 142 7.65 -17.01 0.25
CA ALA A 142 9.10 -17.18 0.19
C ALA A 142 9.81 -15.90 -0.26
N ASN A 143 9.33 -15.25 -1.32
CA ASN A 143 9.86 -13.98 -1.80
C ASN A 143 9.85 -12.92 -0.71
N TRP A 144 8.75 -12.83 0.06
CA TRP A 144 8.65 -11.86 1.14
C TRP A 144 9.64 -12.13 2.28
N LEU A 145 9.80 -13.40 2.67
CA LEU A 145 10.77 -13.79 3.69
C LEU A 145 12.21 -13.53 3.24
N ASP A 146 12.53 -13.78 1.99
CA ASP A 146 13.87 -13.49 1.45
C ASP A 146 14.10 -11.99 1.35
N TYR A 147 13.10 -11.21 0.94
CA TYR A 147 13.15 -9.75 0.95
C TYR A 147 13.47 -9.18 2.34
N ILE A 148 12.94 -9.80 3.42
CA ILE A 148 13.26 -9.41 4.80
C ILE A 148 14.69 -9.77 5.16
N LYS A 149 15.17 -10.96 4.80
CA LYS A 149 16.53 -11.43 5.15
C LYS A 149 17.63 -10.59 4.50
N GLU A 150 17.42 -10.14 3.26
CA GLU A 150 18.37 -9.30 2.53
C GLU A 150 18.58 -7.91 3.16
N ALA A 151 17.75 -7.53 4.13
CA ALA A 151 17.84 -6.26 4.85
C ALA A 151 18.70 -6.31 6.12
N ASN A 152 19.20 -7.49 6.48
CA ASN A 152 20.11 -7.73 7.62
C ASN A 152 21.55 -7.96 7.09
#